data_54e28c30e22857e1b8f923df5b33bfac
#
_entry.id   54e28c30e22857e1b8f923df5b33bfac
#
_cell.length_a   1.000
_cell.length_b   1.000
_cell.length_c   1.000
_cell.angle_alpha   90.00
_cell.angle_beta   90.00
_cell.angle_gamma   90.00
#
_symmetry.space_group_name_H-M   'P 1'
#
loop_
_entity.id
_entity.type
_entity.pdbx_description
1 polymer ?
#
loop_
_entity_poly.entity_id
_entity_poly.type
_entity_poly.pdbx_seq_one_letter_code
_entity_poly.pdbx_strand_id
1 'polypeptide(L)'
;MRSTLEINDQFKRALELIENTSKNVFITGKAGTGKSTLLEYFRANTKKEVVVLAPTGVAALNVKGQTIHSFFGFKPDITLNKIKKIKFTRDKPNIFLKIDIIVIDEISMVRADLLDCVDKFLRLNGPSGRQAFGGIQMVFIGDLYQLPPVVTGREKQIFKEHYPSPYFFDAQVFESFQMEYLELEKVYRQKDEKFIALLNSIRNNSAGEAELAALNKRYDPSYEPRSDFSVILTSTNQMAADINQQRLNSLKGKERVFSGELEGEFEAYQLPTEAALRLKKGAQVMMLNNDGRGRWVNGSMGKVAGFDEEEIVVKLADGEEVWVSPFTWEVFNYEFDRRSGRIETDVVGAFTQYPLKLAWAITIHKSQGKTFDRVAIDIGKGTFAHGQMYVALSRCRTLQGMVLKKPIKKSHIFMDWRVVKFVTRFQYQKSEEDCPFEDKVVMITRAIESKADIEITYLKAADVKSRRIITPLEVGEMEYNGKPFVGLRAFCKMRGEERVFRVDRVLEMKTRS
;
A
#
# COMPACT_ATOMS: atom_id res chain seq x y z
N MET A 1 -17.21 -8.94 17.94
CA MET A 1 -16.05 -9.01 18.85
C MET A 1 -14.94 -8.13 18.29
N ARG A 2 -14.61 -7.02 18.95
CA ARG A 2 -13.38 -6.27 18.62
C ARG A 2 -12.21 -7.21 18.94
N SER A 3 -11.53 -7.74 17.94
CA SER A 3 -10.26 -8.44 18.17
C SER A 3 -9.34 -7.46 18.89
N THR A 4 -8.83 -7.84 20.05
CA THR A 4 -7.79 -7.07 20.73
C THR A 4 -6.63 -6.87 19.77
N LEU A 5 -6.29 -5.61 19.48
CA LEU A 5 -5.19 -5.25 18.59
C LEU A 5 -3.90 -5.87 19.14
N GLU A 6 -3.28 -6.75 18.39
CA GLU A 6 -2.00 -7.33 18.76
C GLU A 6 -0.88 -6.33 18.43
N ILE A 7 -0.33 -5.71 19.46
CA ILE A 7 0.79 -4.77 19.34
C ILE A 7 2.09 -5.57 19.45
N ASN A 8 2.66 -5.98 18.31
CA ASN A 8 3.95 -6.65 18.24
C ASN A 8 5.12 -5.64 18.36
N ASP A 9 6.36 -6.14 18.42
CA ASP A 9 7.54 -5.28 18.63
C ASP A 9 7.79 -4.30 17.48
N GLN A 10 7.50 -4.68 16.22
CA GLN A 10 7.60 -3.78 15.06
C GLN A 10 6.57 -2.65 15.16
N PHE A 11 5.37 -2.96 15.63
CA PHE A 11 4.32 -1.97 15.87
C PHE A 11 4.71 -0.98 16.98
N LYS A 12 5.24 -1.49 18.11
CA LYS A 12 5.77 -0.66 19.21
C LYS A 12 6.88 0.25 18.72
N ARG A 13 7.84 -0.32 17.95
CA ARG A 13 8.95 0.45 17.38
C ARG A 13 8.50 1.55 16.44
N ALA A 14 7.48 1.27 15.60
CA ALA A 14 6.89 2.30 14.74
C ALA A 14 6.30 3.45 15.56
N LEU A 15 5.49 3.14 16.57
CA LEU A 15 4.88 4.13 17.45
C LEU A 15 5.93 4.94 18.21
N GLU A 16 6.98 4.28 18.71
CA GLU A 16 8.09 4.96 19.39
C GLU A 16 8.81 5.97 18.48
N LEU A 17 9.12 5.58 17.25
CA LEU A 17 9.77 6.46 16.28
C LEU A 17 8.89 7.66 15.93
N ILE A 18 7.59 7.45 15.74
CA ILE A 18 6.68 8.53 15.33
C ILE A 18 6.40 9.46 16.53
N GLU A 19 6.09 8.92 17.71
CA GLU A 19 5.65 9.71 18.86
C GLU A 19 6.82 10.38 19.60
N ASN A 20 7.90 9.63 19.84
CA ASN A 20 8.96 10.06 20.76
C ASN A 20 10.20 10.65 20.07
N THR A 21 10.21 10.74 18.75
CA THR A 21 11.32 11.33 17.99
C THR A 21 10.85 12.34 16.96
N SER A 22 11.78 13.11 16.39
CA SER A 22 11.56 13.95 15.20
C SER A 22 12.08 13.32 13.92
N LYS A 23 12.48 12.03 13.97
CA LYS A 23 13.02 11.33 12.81
C LYS A 23 11.93 11.09 11.77
N ASN A 24 12.25 11.29 10.50
CA ASN A 24 11.38 10.88 9.42
C ASN A 24 11.35 9.36 9.32
N VAL A 25 10.22 8.78 8.95
CA VAL A 25 10.06 7.32 8.97
C VAL A 25 9.37 6.85 7.69
N PHE A 26 9.90 5.79 7.08
CA PHE A 26 9.20 5.03 6.06
C PHE A 26 8.75 3.69 6.62
N ILE A 27 7.44 3.53 6.78
CA ILE A 27 6.80 2.31 7.28
C ILE A 27 6.28 1.54 6.08
N THR A 28 6.87 0.40 5.84
CA THR A 28 6.47 -0.49 4.75
C THR A 28 6.05 -1.86 5.27
N GLY A 29 5.64 -2.72 4.38
CA GLY A 29 5.26 -4.10 4.69
C GLY A 29 4.32 -4.66 3.63
N LYS A 30 4.23 -5.96 3.59
CA LYS A 30 3.40 -6.70 2.63
C LYS A 30 1.92 -6.34 2.75
N ALA A 31 1.12 -6.73 1.76
CA ALA A 31 -0.33 -6.61 1.86
C ALA A 31 -0.85 -7.35 3.09
N GLY A 32 -1.66 -6.67 3.92
CA GLY A 32 -2.26 -7.28 5.10
C GLY A 32 -1.37 -7.33 6.36
N THR A 33 -0.31 -6.52 6.45
CA THR A 33 0.55 -6.44 7.64
C THR A 33 0.10 -5.41 8.68
N GLY A 34 -1.07 -4.78 8.50
CA GLY A 34 -1.65 -3.89 9.51
C GLY A 34 -1.22 -2.41 9.43
N LYS A 35 -0.67 -1.95 8.29
CA LYS A 35 -0.26 -0.53 8.11
C LYS A 35 -1.38 0.47 8.43
N SER A 36 -2.57 0.26 7.87
CA SER A 36 -3.73 1.15 8.14
C SER A 36 -4.17 1.08 9.60
N THR A 37 -4.12 -0.10 10.22
CA THR A 37 -4.43 -0.27 11.64
C THR A 37 -3.43 0.47 12.54
N LEU A 38 -2.13 0.46 12.16
CA LEU A 38 -1.10 1.24 12.84
C LEU A 38 -1.42 2.74 12.78
N LEU A 39 -1.78 3.24 11.59
CA LEU A 39 -2.14 4.65 11.41
C LEU A 39 -3.37 5.05 12.23
N GLU A 40 -4.42 4.24 12.22
CA GLU A 40 -5.62 4.47 13.02
C GLU A 40 -5.30 4.50 14.53
N TYR A 41 -4.52 3.53 14.99
CA TYR A 41 -4.10 3.46 16.39
C TYR A 41 -3.24 4.66 16.80
N PHE A 42 -2.27 5.04 15.95
CA PHE A 42 -1.43 6.21 16.18
C PHE A 42 -2.27 7.49 16.31
N ARG A 43 -3.16 7.75 15.36
CA ARG A 43 -4.04 8.93 15.38
C ARG A 43 -4.94 9.01 16.62
N ALA A 44 -5.41 7.87 17.12
CA ALA A 44 -6.27 7.82 18.29
C ALA A 44 -5.54 8.08 19.61
N ASN A 45 -4.21 7.96 19.65
CA ASN A 45 -3.43 7.99 20.87
C ASN A 45 -2.32 9.06 20.90
N THR A 46 -2.01 9.70 19.77
CA THR A 46 -0.95 10.70 19.68
C THR A 46 -1.32 12.01 20.36
N LYS A 47 -0.30 12.70 20.88
CA LYS A 47 -0.40 14.07 21.41
C LYS A 47 0.12 15.12 20.42
N LYS A 48 0.69 14.69 19.30
CA LYS A 48 1.24 15.56 18.26
C LYS A 48 0.15 16.09 17.34
N GLU A 49 0.40 17.25 16.75
CA GLU A 49 -0.46 17.84 15.71
C GLU A 49 -0.20 17.14 14.38
N VAL A 50 -1.11 16.25 13.98
CA VAL A 50 -0.94 15.32 12.86
C VAL A 50 -1.85 15.66 11.70
N VAL A 51 -1.26 15.74 10.51
CA VAL A 51 -1.97 15.82 9.23
C VAL A 51 -1.78 14.50 8.48
N VAL A 52 -2.87 13.89 8.03
CA VAL A 52 -2.84 12.64 7.24
C VAL A 52 -3.26 12.92 5.81
N LEU A 53 -2.39 12.58 4.89
CA LEU A 53 -2.56 12.81 3.45
C LEU A 53 -2.51 11.51 2.66
N ALA A 54 -3.13 11.52 1.48
CA ALA A 54 -3.07 10.40 0.55
C ALA A 54 -3.03 10.90 -0.92
N PRO A 55 -2.56 10.07 -1.87
CA PRO A 55 -2.47 10.47 -3.28
C PRO A 55 -3.82 10.56 -4.00
N THR A 56 -4.85 9.85 -3.53
CA THR A 56 -6.17 9.78 -4.18
C THR A 56 -7.30 10.06 -3.20
N GLY A 57 -8.43 10.58 -3.72
CA GLY A 57 -9.62 10.84 -2.89
C GLY A 57 -10.10 9.60 -2.12
N VAL A 58 -10.17 8.45 -2.79
CA VAL A 58 -10.59 7.19 -2.14
C VAL A 58 -9.62 6.79 -1.01
N ALA A 59 -8.32 6.92 -1.22
CA ALA A 59 -7.34 6.63 -0.17
C ALA A 59 -7.47 7.63 1.00
N ALA A 60 -7.65 8.93 0.70
CA ALA A 60 -7.85 9.96 1.70
C ALA A 60 -9.09 9.70 2.56
N LEU A 61 -10.22 9.36 1.93
CA LEU A 61 -11.44 9.00 2.65
C LEU A 61 -11.26 7.76 3.57
N ASN A 62 -10.52 6.76 3.11
CA ASN A 62 -10.26 5.54 3.90
C ASN A 62 -9.49 5.85 5.21
N VAL A 63 -8.57 6.81 5.17
CA VAL A 63 -7.77 7.23 6.34
C VAL A 63 -8.34 8.45 7.05
N LYS A 64 -9.52 8.94 6.66
CA LYS A 64 -10.13 10.18 7.16
C LYS A 64 -9.14 11.34 7.11
N GLY A 65 -8.47 11.49 5.98
CA GLY A 65 -7.48 12.54 5.71
C GLY A 65 -7.84 13.33 4.47
N GLN A 66 -6.89 14.10 3.95
CA GLN A 66 -7.02 14.86 2.71
C GLN A 66 -6.15 14.30 1.60
N THR A 67 -6.46 14.68 0.35
CA THR A 67 -5.50 14.45 -0.73
C THR A 67 -4.35 15.45 -0.63
N ILE A 68 -3.15 15.05 -1.08
CA ILE A 68 -2.00 15.95 -1.13
C ILE A 68 -2.36 17.23 -1.89
N HIS A 69 -3.04 17.10 -3.04
CA HIS A 69 -3.43 18.25 -3.85
C HIS A 69 -4.37 19.22 -3.10
N SER A 70 -5.39 18.69 -2.44
CA SER A 70 -6.34 19.51 -1.68
C SER A 70 -5.67 20.23 -0.51
N PHE A 71 -4.88 19.52 0.27
CA PHE A 71 -4.24 20.09 1.46
C PHE A 71 -3.29 21.25 1.15
N PHE A 72 -2.50 21.12 0.07
CA PHE A 72 -1.56 22.17 -0.35
C PHE A 72 -2.17 23.18 -1.34
N GLY A 73 -3.43 23.01 -1.74
CA GLY A 73 -4.07 23.82 -2.78
C GLY A 73 -3.44 23.64 -4.16
N PHE A 74 -2.90 22.46 -4.44
CA PHE A 74 -2.23 22.15 -5.71
C PHE A 74 -3.26 21.79 -6.78
N LYS A 75 -3.10 22.37 -7.97
CA LYS A 75 -3.83 21.93 -9.15
C LYS A 75 -3.20 20.66 -9.73
N PRO A 76 -3.93 19.86 -10.52
CA PRO A 76 -3.38 18.63 -11.13
C PRO A 76 -2.11 18.85 -11.98
N ASP A 77 -1.93 20.06 -12.52
CA ASP A 77 -0.77 20.48 -13.34
C ASP A 77 0.31 21.21 -12.53
N ILE A 78 0.36 20.99 -11.21
CA ILE A 78 1.35 21.64 -10.36
C ILE A 78 2.77 21.29 -10.78
N THR A 79 3.64 22.28 -10.72
CA THR A 79 5.09 22.16 -10.97
C THR A 79 5.86 22.99 -9.96
N LEU A 80 7.14 22.69 -9.77
CA LEU A 80 8.00 23.45 -8.85
C LEU A 80 7.96 24.97 -9.07
N ASN A 81 7.88 25.41 -10.32
CA ASN A 81 7.85 26.84 -10.65
C ASN A 81 6.54 27.54 -10.26
N LYS A 82 5.47 26.78 -10.09
CA LYS A 82 4.16 27.31 -9.65
C LYS A 82 4.05 27.46 -8.12
N ILE A 83 4.97 26.85 -7.37
CA ILE A 83 4.97 26.92 -5.89
C ILE A 83 5.43 28.31 -5.44
N LYS A 84 4.60 28.97 -4.63
CA LYS A 84 4.84 30.32 -4.11
C LYS A 84 4.66 30.34 -2.59
N LYS A 85 5.30 31.33 -1.96
CA LYS A 85 5.03 31.66 -0.56
C LYS A 85 3.63 32.26 -0.43
N ILE A 86 2.84 31.74 0.52
CA ILE A 86 1.48 32.21 0.79
C ILE A 86 1.55 33.39 1.76
N LYS A 87 0.70 34.39 1.54
CA LYS A 87 0.49 35.49 2.49
C LYS A 87 -0.62 35.05 3.46
N PHE A 88 -0.26 34.79 4.69
CA PHE A 88 -1.21 34.49 5.75
C PHE A 88 -1.73 35.78 6.39
N THR A 89 -2.98 35.77 6.81
CA THR A 89 -3.63 36.91 7.48
C THR A 89 -3.99 36.54 8.92
N ARG A 90 -4.46 37.56 9.69
CA ARG A 90 -4.95 37.28 11.05
C ARG A 90 -6.12 36.28 11.05
N ASP A 91 -6.98 36.31 10.04
CA ASP A 91 -8.17 35.47 9.95
C ASP A 91 -7.84 34.07 9.40
N LYS A 92 -6.75 33.95 8.63
CA LYS A 92 -6.22 32.67 8.10
C LYS A 92 -4.76 32.51 8.55
N PRO A 93 -4.55 31.98 9.77
CA PRO A 93 -3.20 31.78 10.30
C PRO A 93 -2.45 30.68 9.55
N ASN A 94 -1.14 30.74 9.61
CA ASN A 94 -0.30 29.72 9.00
C ASN A 94 -0.33 28.41 9.79
N ILE A 95 -1.17 27.48 9.35
CA ILE A 95 -1.28 26.14 9.92
C ILE A 95 0.04 25.34 9.83
N PHE A 96 0.85 25.54 8.78
CA PHE A 96 2.07 24.79 8.55
C PHE A 96 3.15 25.02 9.62
N LEU A 97 3.03 26.09 10.41
CA LEU A 97 3.89 26.36 11.57
C LEU A 97 3.49 25.58 12.83
N LYS A 98 2.35 24.90 12.81
CA LYS A 98 1.78 24.18 13.95
C LYS A 98 1.79 22.68 13.79
N ILE A 99 2.06 22.19 12.58
CA ILE A 99 2.10 20.76 12.26
C ILE A 99 3.38 20.15 12.82
N ASP A 100 3.24 19.11 13.63
CA ASP A 100 4.36 18.30 14.11
C ASP A 100 4.70 17.19 13.11
N ILE A 101 3.65 16.56 12.53
CA ILE A 101 3.81 15.39 11.66
C ILE A 101 2.89 15.50 10.44
N ILE A 102 3.46 15.19 9.27
CA ILE A 102 2.69 14.87 8.07
C ILE A 102 2.86 13.39 7.76
N VAL A 103 1.75 12.65 7.78
CA VAL A 103 1.69 11.26 7.34
C VAL A 103 1.21 11.24 5.89
N ILE A 104 1.94 10.54 5.00
CA ILE A 104 1.47 10.26 3.64
C ILE A 104 1.24 8.76 3.51
N ASP A 105 -0.04 8.36 3.47
CA ASP A 105 -0.42 6.96 3.23
C ASP A 105 -0.42 6.65 1.72
N GLU A 106 -0.27 5.37 1.38
CA GLU A 106 -0.13 4.89 0.00
C GLU A 106 0.96 5.63 -0.80
N ILE A 107 2.10 5.89 -0.14
CA ILE A 107 3.24 6.64 -0.71
C ILE A 107 3.76 6.02 -2.01
N SER A 108 3.55 4.73 -2.24
CA SER A 108 3.94 4.04 -3.48
C SER A 108 3.33 4.65 -4.74
N MET A 109 2.20 5.34 -4.61
CA MET A 109 1.48 5.99 -5.69
C MET A 109 1.81 7.49 -5.83
N VAL A 110 2.64 8.04 -4.95
CA VAL A 110 3.05 9.45 -4.99
C VAL A 110 4.21 9.63 -5.95
N ARG A 111 4.09 10.62 -6.84
CA ARG A 111 5.11 10.95 -7.84
C ARG A 111 6.25 11.76 -7.22
N ALA A 112 7.44 11.59 -7.74
CA ALA A 112 8.64 12.32 -7.30
C ALA A 112 8.47 13.84 -7.41
N ASP A 113 7.96 14.33 -8.54
CA ASP A 113 7.73 15.75 -8.78
C ASP A 113 6.69 16.36 -7.81
N LEU A 114 5.65 15.61 -7.47
CA LEU A 114 4.66 16.04 -6.50
C LEU A 114 5.28 16.15 -5.10
N LEU A 115 6.13 15.19 -4.73
CA LEU A 115 6.81 15.22 -3.44
C LEU A 115 7.79 16.40 -3.33
N ASP A 116 8.50 16.73 -4.41
CA ASP A 116 9.35 17.94 -4.46
C ASP A 116 8.52 19.22 -4.40
N CYS A 117 7.32 19.24 -4.97
CA CYS A 117 6.38 20.35 -4.79
C CYS A 117 5.97 20.51 -3.31
N VAL A 118 5.72 19.41 -2.61
CA VAL A 118 5.42 19.41 -1.16
C VAL A 118 6.62 19.95 -0.37
N ASP A 119 7.83 19.46 -0.65
CA ASP A 119 9.05 19.95 0.00
C ASP A 119 9.24 21.46 -0.20
N LYS A 120 9.19 21.91 -1.45
CA LYS A 120 9.34 23.33 -1.77
C LYS A 120 8.29 24.19 -1.09
N PHE A 121 7.04 23.74 -1.08
CA PHE A 121 5.95 24.45 -0.42
C PHE A 121 6.21 24.59 1.08
N LEU A 122 6.60 23.49 1.75
CA LEU A 122 6.85 23.49 3.18
C LEU A 122 8.12 24.25 3.56
N ARG A 123 9.15 24.28 2.73
CA ARG A 123 10.31 25.19 2.93
C ARG A 123 9.93 26.66 2.85
N LEU A 124 8.96 27.02 2.03
CA LEU A 124 8.50 28.41 1.90
C LEU A 124 7.52 28.84 2.98
N ASN A 125 6.71 27.92 3.51
CA ASN A 125 5.56 28.22 4.36
C ASN A 125 5.61 27.55 5.74
N GLY A 126 6.47 26.58 5.96
CA GLY A 126 6.65 25.84 7.21
C GLY A 126 7.68 26.46 8.16
N PRO A 127 8.05 25.74 9.23
CA PRO A 127 8.93 26.25 10.29
C PRO A 127 10.34 26.60 9.82
N SER A 128 10.91 25.86 8.86
CA SER A 128 12.31 26.02 8.44
C SER A 128 12.47 26.06 6.92
N GLY A 129 12.98 27.14 6.38
CA GLY A 129 13.32 27.22 4.95
C GLY A 129 14.56 26.43 4.53
N ARG A 130 15.37 25.99 5.48
CA ARG A 130 16.64 25.28 5.22
C ARG A 130 16.51 23.77 5.27
N GLN A 131 15.59 23.26 6.07
CA GLN A 131 15.40 21.84 6.28
C GLN A 131 14.40 21.26 5.25
N ALA A 132 14.60 20.00 4.87
CA ALA A 132 13.66 19.28 4.04
C ALA A 132 12.27 19.30 4.67
N PHE A 133 11.24 19.43 3.84
CA PHE A 133 9.84 19.55 4.25
C PHE A 133 9.58 20.61 5.32
N GLY A 134 10.37 21.69 5.31
CA GLY A 134 10.22 22.78 6.29
C GLY A 134 10.58 22.38 7.72
N GLY A 135 11.23 21.25 7.96
CA GLY A 135 11.57 20.72 9.28
C GLY A 135 10.42 19.95 9.97
N ILE A 136 9.30 19.73 9.28
CA ILE A 136 8.18 18.92 9.78
C ILE A 136 8.55 17.44 9.67
N GLN A 137 8.23 16.64 10.68
CA GLN A 137 8.45 15.19 10.65
C GLN A 137 7.58 14.54 9.58
N MET A 138 8.20 13.81 8.64
CA MET A 138 7.49 13.10 7.58
C MET A 138 7.39 11.61 7.92
N VAL A 139 6.18 11.07 7.81
CA VAL A 139 5.91 9.64 7.97
C VAL A 139 5.31 9.11 6.68
N PHE A 140 6.05 8.30 5.96
CA PHE A 140 5.60 7.66 4.72
C PHE A 140 5.11 6.25 5.02
N ILE A 141 3.91 5.90 4.55
CA ILE A 141 3.32 4.57 4.74
C ILE A 141 2.98 4.00 3.37
N GLY A 142 3.39 2.75 3.08
CA GLY A 142 3.05 2.10 1.82
C GLY A 142 3.81 0.82 1.54
N ASP A 143 3.46 0.13 0.47
CA ASP A 143 4.14 -1.05 -0.04
C ASP A 143 4.61 -0.80 -1.48
N LEU A 144 5.91 -0.58 -1.66
CA LEU A 144 6.50 -0.27 -2.97
C LEU A 144 6.37 -1.41 -4.00
N TYR A 145 6.06 -2.61 -3.54
CA TYR A 145 5.80 -3.75 -4.42
C TYR A 145 4.33 -3.82 -4.88
N GLN A 146 3.49 -2.88 -4.44
CA GLN A 146 2.15 -2.68 -4.97
C GLN A 146 2.18 -1.74 -6.17
N LEU A 147 1.10 -0.99 -6.41
CA LEU A 147 0.98 -0.16 -7.61
C LEU A 147 1.92 1.05 -7.58
N PRO A 148 2.60 1.33 -8.72
CA PRO A 148 3.45 2.48 -8.87
C PRO A 148 2.64 3.76 -9.11
N PRO A 149 3.30 4.94 -9.07
CA PRO A 149 2.69 6.18 -9.51
C PRO A 149 2.22 6.09 -10.97
N VAL A 150 1.07 6.69 -11.25
CA VAL A 150 0.56 6.78 -12.63
C VAL A 150 1.23 7.95 -13.33
N VAL A 151 1.87 7.68 -14.47
CA VAL A 151 2.47 8.70 -15.35
C VAL A 151 1.83 8.59 -16.72
N THR A 152 1.19 9.68 -17.17
CA THR A 152 0.57 9.74 -18.49
C THR A 152 1.61 9.85 -19.61
N GLY A 153 1.20 9.59 -20.87
CA GLY A 153 2.14 9.61 -21.99
C GLY A 153 2.88 10.96 -22.17
N ARG A 154 2.20 12.09 -21.89
CA ARG A 154 2.78 13.44 -21.96
C ARG A 154 3.79 13.70 -20.86
N GLU A 155 3.56 13.17 -19.67
CA GLU A 155 4.41 13.37 -18.49
C GLU A 155 5.68 12.51 -18.54
N LYS A 156 5.67 11.38 -19.28
CA LYS A 156 6.82 10.46 -19.39
C LYS A 156 8.09 11.16 -19.90
N GLN A 157 7.94 12.13 -20.77
CA GLN A 157 9.08 12.89 -21.32
C GLN A 157 9.69 13.79 -20.24
N ILE A 158 8.85 14.50 -19.46
CA ILE A 158 9.28 15.36 -18.35
C ILE A 158 10.06 14.55 -17.31
N PHE A 159 9.55 13.36 -16.96
CA PHE A 159 10.24 12.48 -16.02
C PHE A 159 11.61 12.03 -16.53
N LYS A 160 11.73 11.68 -17.82
CA LYS A 160 13.03 11.26 -18.39
C LYS A 160 14.10 12.35 -18.33
N GLU A 161 13.72 13.61 -18.38
CA GLU A 161 14.64 14.75 -18.40
C GLU A 161 15.05 15.21 -17.00
N HIS A 162 14.16 15.05 -15.99
CA HIS A 162 14.34 15.67 -14.67
C HIS A 162 14.41 14.70 -13.50
N TYR A 163 13.97 13.45 -13.67
CA TYR A 163 13.92 12.45 -12.60
C TYR A 163 14.40 11.09 -13.07
N PRO A 164 15.17 10.34 -12.25
CA PRO A 164 15.55 8.96 -12.56
C PRO A 164 14.35 8.04 -12.72
N SER A 165 13.27 8.30 -11.96
CA SER A 165 12.00 7.57 -12.06
C SER A 165 10.83 8.38 -11.50
N PRO A 166 9.58 7.93 -11.72
CA PRO A 166 8.43 8.58 -11.12
C PRO A 166 8.22 8.26 -9.63
N TYR A 167 8.97 7.35 -9.05
CA TYR A 167 8.79 6.97 -7.65
C TYR A 167 9.19 8.09 -6.69
N PHE A 168 8.48 8.21 -5.58
CA PHE A 168 8.71 9.24 -4.57
C PHE A 168 10.16 9.31 -4.08
N PHE A 169 10.85 8.17 -4.01
CA PHE A 169 12.23 8.08 -3.53
C PHE A 169 13.28 8.60 -4.53
N ASP A 170 12.89 8.91 -5.75
CA ASP A 170 13.72 9.59 -6.75
C ASP A 170 13.40 11.10 -6.83
N ALA A 171 12.63 11.65 -5.88
CA ALA A 171 12.47 13.08 -5.70
C ALA A 171 13.79 13.72 -5.29
N GLN A 172 14.06 14.94 -5.76
CA GLN A 172 15.32 15.67 -5.50
C GLN A 172 15.56 15.91 -4.01
N VAL A 173 14.48 16.05 -3.22
CA VAL A 173 14.58 16.20 -1.76
C VAL A 173 15.36 15.07 -1.10
N PHE A 174 15.38 13.86 -1.67
CA PHE A 174 16.10 12.71 -1.10
C PHE A 174 17.62 12.80 -1.21
N GLU A 175 18.18 13.78 -1.92
CA GLU A 175 19.63 14.05 -1.89
C GLU A 175 20.10 14.47 -0.48
N SER A 176 19.24 15.13 0.30
CA SER A 176 19.55 15.63 1.64
C SER A 176 18.60 15.11 2.74
N PHE A 177 17.60 14.31 2.37
CA PHE A 177 16.58 13.81 3.29
C PHE A 177 16.93 12.44 3.83
N GLN A 178 16.93 12.31 5.15
CA GLN A 178 17.16 11.05 5.84
C GLN A 178 15.89 10.56 6.52
N MET A 179 15.69 9.25 6.51
CA MET A 179 14.55 8.61 7.18
C MET A 179 14.92 7.23 7.71
N GLU A 180 14.30 6.85 8.81
CA GLU A 180 14.32 5.49 9.33
C GLU A 180 13.45 4.58 8.47
N TYR A 181 13.89 3.35 8.27
CA TYR A 181 13.14 2.32 7.56
C TYR A 181 12.59 1.28 8.53
N LEU A 182 11.31 1.01 8.46
CA LEU A 182 10.66 0.00 9.28
C LEU A 182 9.73 -0.87 8.43
N GLU A 183 9.99 -2.17 8.39
CA GLU A 183 9.17 -3.15 7.68
C GLU A 183 8.30 -3.94 8.65
N LEU A 184 6.97 -3.87 8.46
CA LEU A 184 6.01 -4.73 9.16
C LEU A 184 5.98 -6.10 8.46
N GLU A 185 6.41 -7.15 9.14
CA GLU A 185 6.59 -8.48 8.54
C GLU A 185 5.40 -9.41 8.75
N LYS A 186 4.69 -9.29 9.88
CA LYS A 186 3.59 -10.19 10.22
C LYS A 186 2.36 -9.93 9.36
N VAL A 187 1.95 -10.95 8.59
CA VAL A 187 0.75 -10.90 7.74
C VAL A 187 -0.47 -11.38 8.52
N TYR A 188 -1.51 -10.57 8.56
CA TYR A 188 -2.77 -10.88 9.27
C TYR A 188 -3.91 -11.26 8.31
N ARG A 189 -3.81 -10.88 7.04
CA ARG A 189 -4.88 -11.10 6.04
C ARG A 189 -5.00 -12.56 5.61
N GLN A 190 -3.89 -13.22 5.34
CA GLN A 190 -3.81 -14.63 4.95
C GLN A 190 -3.25 -15.46 6.11
N LYS A 191 -3.80 -16.68 6.30
CA LYS A 191 -3.36 -17.61 7.34
C LYS A 191 -2.60 -18.82 6.78
N ASP A 192 -2.77 -19.13 5.49
CA ASP A 192 -2.11 -20.25 4.82
C ASP A 192 -0.68 -19.86 4.41
N GLU A 193 0.31 -20.45 5.05
CA GLU A 193 1.73 -20.19 4.80
C GLU A 193 2.15 -20.50 3.36
N LYS A 194 1.57 -21.54 2.73
CA LYS A 194 1.85 -21.87 1.35
C LYS A 194 1.35 -20.78 0.40
N PHE A 195 0.16 -20.26 0.67
CA PHE A 195 -0.37 -19.16 -0.12
C PHE A 195 0.43 -17.86 0.11
N ILE A 196 0.83 -17.56 1.34
CA ILE A 196 1.72 -16.44 1.65
C ILE A 196 3.06 -16.59 0.90
N ALA A 197 3.63 -17.78 0.86
CA ALA A 197 4.87 -18.04 0.11
C ALA A 197 4.69 -17.80 -1.40
N LEU A 198 3.57 -18.26 -1.99
CA LEU A 198 3.23 -17.98 -3.38
C LEU A 198 3.08 -16.47 -3.65
N LEU A 199 2.37 -15.74 -2.80
CA LEU A 199 2.24 -14.29 -2.93
C LEU A 199 3.60 -13.58 -2.83
N ASN A 200 4.49 -14.04 -1.95
CA ASN A 200 5.84 -13.50 -1.84
C ASN A 200 6.68 -13.76 -3.09
N SER A 201 6.55 -14.94 -3.71
CA SER A 201 7.26 -15.25 -4.94
C SER A 201 6.82 -14.37 -6.12
N ILE A 202 5.53 -14.04 -6.19
CA ILE A 202 5.00 -13.08 -7.17
C ILE A 202 5.48 -11.66 -6.86
N ARG A 203 5.38 -11.24 -5.58
CA ARG A 203 5.82 -9.90 -5.13
C ARG A 203 7.28 -9.64 -5.51
N ASN A 204 8.14 -10.59 -5.26
CA ASN A 204 9.59 -10.48 -5.49
C ASN A 204 10.03 -10.98 -6.87
N ASN A 205 9.08 -11.25 -7.78
CA ASN A 205 9.34 -11.81 -9.12
C ASN A 205 10.24 -13.05 -9.11
N SER A 206 10.22 -13.82 -8.03
CA SER A 206 11.02 -15.06 -7.88
C SER A 206 10.22 -16.34 -8.21
N ALA A 207 8.94 -16.20 -8.62
CA ALA A 207 8.11 -17.33 -9.01
C ALA A 207 8.69 -18.05 -10.20
N GLY A 208 8.94 -19.36 -10.05
CA GLY A 208 9.33 -20.29 -11.09
C GLY A 208 8.13 -21.06 -11.66
N GLU A 209 8.42 -22.12 -12.43
CA GLU A 209 7.40 -22.95 -13.05
C GLU A 209 6.48 -23.64 -12.04
N ALA A 210 7.04 -24.09 -10.91
CA ALA A 210 6.28 -24.79 -9.87
C ALA A 210 5.24 -23.87 -9.22
N GLU A 211 5.62 -22.62 -8.88
CA GLU A 211 4.73 -21.62 -8.30
C GLU A 211 3.65 -21.18 -9.29
N LEU A 212 4.03 -20.98 -10.57
CA LEU A 212 3.08 -20.64 -11.62
C LEU A 212 2.09 -21.77 -11.88
N ALA A 213 2.57 -23.03 -11.90
CA ALA A 213 1.72 -24.21 -12.05
C ALA A 213 0.74 -24.33 -10.87
N ALA A 214 1.20 -24.06 -9.62
CA ALA A 214 0.34 -24.08 -8.45
C ALA A 214 -0.78 -23.04 -8.53
N LEU A 215 -0.48 -21.81 -8.97
CA LEU A 215 -1.46 -20.76 -9.20
C LEU A 215 -2.42 -21.12 -10.36
N ASN A 216 -1.89 -21.64 -11.46
CA ASN A 216 -2.65 -21.98 -12.65
C ASN A 216 -3.57 -23.20 -12.49
N LYS A 217 -3.46 -23.97 -11.40
CA LYS A 217 -4.50 -24.94 -11.00
C LYS A 217 -5.85 -24.25 -10.71
N ARG A 218 -5.85 -22.93 -10.50
CA ARG A 218 -7.05 -22.13 -10.32
C ARG A 218 -7.62 -21.54 -11.61
N TYR A 219 -7.08 -21.91 -12.77
CA TYR A 219 -7.55 -21.45 -14.07
C TYR A 219 -8.88 -22.11 -14.43
N ASP A 220 -9.89 -21.28 -14.67
CA ASP A 220 -11.21 -21.64 -15.18
C ASP A 220 -11.73 -20.49 -16.05
N PRO A 221 -11.59 -20.57 -17.39
CA PRO A 221 -12.06 -19.54 -18.30
C PRO A 221 -13.57 -19.45 -18.36
N SER A 222 -14.27 -20.55 -18.05
CA SER A 222 -15.73 -20.65 -18.07
C SER A 222 -16.39 -20.17 -16.78
N TYR A 223 -15.58 -19.89 -15.73
CA TYR A 223 -16.11 -19.48 -14.45
C TYR A 223 -17.00 -18.26 -14.58
N GLU A 224 -18.21 -18.40 -14.14
CA GLU A 224 -19.20 -17.33 -14.03
C GLU A 224 -19.68 -17.21 -12.59
N PRO A 225 -19.52 -16.04 -11.94
CA PRO A 225 -20.06 -15.80 -10.61
C PRO A 225 -21.59 -15.86 -10.66
N ARG A 226 -22.19 -16.96 -10.21
CA ARG A 226 -23.66 -17.14 -10.27
C ARG A 226 -24.38 -16.70 -9.01
N SER A 227 -23.86 -17.04 -7.83
CA SER A 227 -24.58 -16.81 -6.55
C SER A 227 -23.69 -16.58 -5.34
N ASP A 228 -22.39 -16.55 -5.50
CA ASP A 228 -21.41 -16.73 -4.41
C ASP A 228 -20.67 -15.45 -4.00
N PHE A 229 -21.19 -14.27 -4.35
CA PHE A 229 -20.59 -12.97 -4.04
C PHE A 229 -19.13 -12.82 -4.53
N SER A 230 -18.77 -13.54 -5.59
CA SER A 230 -17.45 -13.38 -6.21
C SER A 230 -17.34 -12.04 -6.91
N VAL A 231 -16.16 -11.43 -6.78
CA VAL A 231 -15.81 -10.19 -7.48
C VAL A 231 -14.84 -10.50 -8.61
N ILE A 232 -15.07 -9.92 -9.79
CA ILE A 232 -14.13 -10.01 -10.89
C ILE A 232 -13.17 -8.81 -10.80
N LEU A 233 -11.87 -9.09 -10.60
CA LEU A 233 -10.84 -8.05 -10.65
C LEU A 233 -10.35 -7.90 -12.08
N THR A 234 -10.47 -6.67 -12.61
CA THR A 234 -10.08 -6.35 -13.98
C THR A 234 -8.87 -5.43 -14.04
N SER A 235 -8.14 -5.46 -15.16
CA SER A 235 -7.02 -4.56 -15.37
C SER A 235 -7.41 -3.13 -15.72
N THR A 236 -8.62 -2.90 -16.27
CA THR A 236 -9.07 -1.58 -16.75
C THR A 236 -10.46 -1.20 -16.21
N ASN A 237 -10.72 0.12 -16.09
CA ASN A 237 -12.03 0.63 -15.68
C ASN A 237 -13.12 0.25 -16.68
N GLN A 238 -12.83 0.27 -17.99
CA GLN A 238 -13.80 -0.06 -19.03
C GLN A 238 -14.29 -1.51 -18.88
N MET A 239 -13.39 -2.49 -18.70
CA MET A 239 -13.78 -3.88 -18.49
C MET A 239 -14.71 -4.04 -17.27
N ALA A 240 -14.39 -3.34 -16.16
CA ALA A 240 -15.23 -3.40 -14.96
C ALA A 240 -16.63 -2.80 -15.22
N ALA A 241 -16.68 -1.65 -15.89
CA ALA A 241 -17.95 -0.98 -16.25
C ALA A 241 -18.80 -1.85 -17.16
N ASP A 242 -18.22 -2.42 -18.22
CA ASP A 242 -18.92 -3.27 -19.18
C ASP A 242 -19.53 -4.51 -18.49
N ILE A 243 -18.76 -5.19 -17.63
CA ILE A 243 -19.24 -6.35 -16.87
C ILE A 243 -20.39 -5.94 -15.94
N ASN A 244 -20.25 -4.86 -15.19
CA ASN A 244 -21.27 -4.39 -14.26
C ASN A 244 -22.55 -4.00 -15.00
N GLN A 245 -22.45 -3.26 -16.11
CA GLN A 245 -23.60 -2.84 -16.90
C GLN A 245 -24.31 -4.04 -17.56
N GLN A 246 -23.56 -4.99 -18.13
CA GLN A 246 -24.12 -6.20 -18.72
C GLN A 246 -24.87 -7.03 -17.67
N ARG A 247 -24.30 -7.20 -16.49
CA ARG A 247 -24.93 -7.93 -15.38
C ARG A 247 -26.17 -7.21 -14.86
N LEU A 248 -26.13 -5.89 -14.70
CA LEU A 248 -27.29 -5.09 -14.28
C LEU A 248 -28.42 -5.20 -15.30
N ASN A 249 -28.11 -5.13 -16.61
CA ASN A 249 -29.07 -5.24 -17.68
C ASN A 249 -29.74 -6.63 -17.74
N SER A 250 -29.00 -7.69 -17.39
CA SER A 250 -29.53 -9.06 -17.38
C SER A 250 -30.50 -9.34 -16.23
N LEU A 251 -30.55 -8.50 -15.22
CA LEU A 251 -31.52 -8.63 -14.13
C LEU A 251 -32.91 -8.20 -14.57
N LYS A 252 -33.89 -9.01 -14.18
CA LYS A 252 -35.32 -8.68 -14.36
C LYS A 252 -35.73 -7.59 -13.37
N GLY A 253 -36.75 -6.82 -13.74
CA GLY A 253 -37.32 -5.79 -12.87
C GLY A 253 -36.92 -4.36 -13.25
N LYS A 254 -37.58 -3.41 -12.59
CA LYS A 254 -37.40 -1.98 -12.86
C LYS A 254 -36.09 -1.48 -12.25
N GLU A 255 -35.34 -0.73 -13.04
CA GLU A 255 -34.15 -0.02 -12.55
C GLU A 255 -34.61 1.19 -11.73
N ARG A 256 -33.97 1.37 -10.57
CA ARG A 256 -34.08 2.59 -9.77
C ARG A 256 -32.77 3.37 -9.86
N VAL A 257 -32.88 4.67 -9.93
CA VAL A 257 -31.77 5.62 -9.98
C VAL A 257 -31.83 6.47 -8.71
N PHE A 258 -30.73 6.49 -7.98
CA PHE A 258 -30.59 7.27 -6.76
C PHE A 258 -29.60 8.38 -7.04
N SER A 259 -30.06 9.64 -6.97
CA SER A 259 -29.20 10.81 -7.17
C SER A 259 -28.53 11.17 -5.86
N GLY A 260 -27.21 11.28 -5.90
CA GLY A 260 -26.42 11.78 -4.76
C GLY A 260 -26.44 13.30 -4.70
N GLU A 261 -26.33 13.83 -3.51
CA GLU A 261 -26.28 15.27 -3.22
C GLU A 261 -24.84 15.70 -2.99
N LEU A 262 -24.43 16.77 -3.65
CA LEU A 262 -23.11 17.36 -3.55
C LEU A 262 -23.22 18.74 -2.92
N GLU A 263 -22.44 18.98 -1.89
CA GLU A 263 -22.37 20.27 -1.19
C GLU A 263 -20.93 20.75 -1.10
N GLY A 264 -20.69 22.04 -1.21
CA GLY A 264 -19.38 22.66 -1.05
C GLY A 264 -18.32 22.18 -2.04
N GLU A 265 -17.09 22.02 -1.55
CA GLU A 265 -15.91 21.71 -2.37
C GLU A 265 -15.68 20.20 -2.52
N PHE A 266 -16.64 19.47 -3.08
CA PHE A 266 -16.48 18.03 -3.36
C PHE A 266 -16.33 17.80 -4.88
N GLU A 267 -15.16 17.39 -5.31
CA GLU A 267 -14.87 17.24 -6.74
C GLU A 267 -15.31 15.87 -7.30
N ALA A 268 -15.83 15.86 -8.54
CA ALA A 268 -16.40 14.68 -9.19
C ALA A 268 -15.43 13.48 -9.27
N TYR A 269 -14.11 13.70 -9.37
CA TYR A 269 -13.14 12.61 -9.39
C TYR A 269 -12.90 11.96 -8.01
N GLN A 270 -13.37 12.59 -6.94
CA GLN A 270 -13.26 12.08 -5.57
C GLN A 270 -14.45 11.21 -5.16
N LEU A 271 -15.50 11.13 -5.99
CA LEU A 271 -16.71 10.40 -5.67
C LEU A 271 -16.41 8.92 -5.37
N PRO A 272 -16.77 8.43 -4.17
CA PRO A 272 -16.57 7.03 -3.80
C PRO A 272 -17.48 6.07 -4.57
N THR A 273 -18.66 6.56 -4.99
CA THR A 273 -19.62 5.86 -5.83
C THR A 273 -20.17 6.78 -6.93
N GLU A 274 -21.10 6.29 -7.74
CA GLU A 274 -21.71 7.05 -8.83
C GLU A 274 -22.66 8.13 -8.28
N ALA A 275 -22.61 9.35 -8.81
CA ALA A 275 -23.54 10.41 -8.47
C ALA A 275 -25.00 10.01 -8.79
N ALA A 276 -25.19 9.27 -9.87
CA ALA A 276 -26.46 8.64 -10.24
C ALA A 276 -26.33 7.10 -10.10
N LEU A 277 -26.55 6.60 -8.90
CA LEU A 277 -26.40 5.18 -8.58
C LEU A 277 -27.60 4.38 -9.15
N ARG A 278 -27.33 3.47 -10.08
CA ARG A 278 -28.34 2.65 -10.75
C ARG A 278 -28.36 1.25 -10.15
N LEU A 279 -29.51 0.83 -9.66
CA LEU A 279 -29.69 -0.47 -9.01
C LEU A 279 -30.98 -1.15 -9.47
N LYS A 280 -30.95 -2.49 -9.44
CA LYS A 280 -32.13 -3.35 -9.56
C LYS A 280 -32.14 -4.35 -8.40
N LYS A 281 -33.31 -4.88 -8.04
CA LYS A 281 -33.39 -6.03 -7.13
C LYS A 281 -32.55 -7.19 -7.65
N GLY A 282 -31.74 -7.79 -6.82
CA GLY A 282 -30.75 -8.82 -7.15
C GLY A 282 -29.39 -8.28 -7.59
N ALA A 283 -29.20 -6.94 -7.70
CA ALA A 283 -27.90 -6.37 -8.03
C ALA A 283 -26.86 -6.70 -6.96
N GLN A 284 -25.70 -7.20 -7.39
CA GLN A 284 -24.57 -7.42 -6.50
C GLN A 284 -23.87 -6.08 -6.22
N VAL A 285 -23.76 -5.78 -4.94
CA VAL A 285 -23.21 -4.51 -4.46
C VAL A 285 -22.10 -4.73 -3.45
N MET A 286 -21.27 -3.71 -3.30
CA MET A 286 -20.25 -3.62 -2.27
C MET A 286 -20.54 -2.43 -1.38
N MET A 287 -20.40 -2.62 -0.07
CA MET A 287 -20.46 -1.55 0.92
C MET A 287 -19.21 -0.68 0.83
N LEU A 288 -19.37 0.64 0.94
CA LEU A 288 -18.28 1.62 0.78
C LEU A 288 -17.92 2.36 2.07
N ASN A 289 -18.56 1.99 3.17
CA ASN A 289 -18.25 2.51 4.51
C ASN A 289 -18.23 1.37 5.54
N ASN A 290 -17.80 1.70 6.75
CA ASN A 290 -18.01 0.84 7.91
C ASN A 290 -19.31 1.27 8.59
N ASP A 291 -20.16 0.31 8.92
CA ASP A 291 -21.39 0.60 9.68
C ASP A 291 -21.07 0.94 11.14
N GLY A 292 -21.71 1.97 11.67
CA GLY A 292 -21.51 2.41 13.05
C GLY A 292 -21.92 1.35 14.10
N ARG A 293 -22.85 0.43 13.75
CA ARG A 293 -23.30 -0.68 14.59
C ARG A 293 -22.52 -1.97 14.32
N GLY A 294 -21.58 -1.96 13.36
CA GLY A 294 -20.73 -3.11 13.06
C GLY A 294 -21.39 -4.21 12.23
N ARG A 295 -22.54 -3.96 11.59
CA ARG A 295 -23.24 -4.93 10.71
C ARG A 295 -22.44 -5.26 9.46
N TRP A 296 -21.67 -4.30 8.92
CA TRP A 296 -20.76 -4.48 7.79
C TRP A 296 -19.52 -3.59 7.88
N VAL A 297 -18.53 -3.92 7.06
CA VAL A 297 -17.31 -3.12 6.88
C VAL A 297 -17.14 -2.73 5.41
N ASN A 298 -16.31 -1.73 5.15
CA ASN A 298 -15.98 -1.32 3.78
C ASN A 298 -15.41 -2.50 2.98
N GLY A 299 -16.04 -2.82 1.88
CA GLY A 299 -15.74 -3.98 1.04
C GLY A 299 -16.64 -5.19 1.29
N SER A 300 -17.52 -5.17 2.29
CA SER A 300 -18.54 -6.21 2.47
C SER A 300 -19.42 -6.32 1.23
N MET A 301 -19.70 -7.56 0.83
CA MET A 301 -20.51 -7.87 -0.36
C MET A 301 -21.93 -8.19 0.01
N GLY A 302 -22.86 -7.79 -0.84
CA GLY A 302 -24.28 -8.09 -0.69
C GLY A 302 -25.04 -8.09 -2.01
N LYS A 303 -26.31 -8.45 -1.92
CA LYS A 303 -27.28 -8.33 -3.04
C LYS A 303 -28.44 -7.46 -2.59
N VAL A 304 -28.87 -6.57 -3.45
CA VAL A 304 -30.09 -5.77 -3.24
C VAL A 304 -31.29 -6.72 -3.12
N ALA A 305 -31.86 -6.81 -1.93
CA ALA A 305 -33.04 -7.61 -1.65
C ALA A 305 -34.33 -6.86 -1.94
N GLY A 306 -34.31 -5.54 -1.75
CA GLY A 306 -35.46 -4.68 -1.98
C GLY A 306 -35.12 -3.20 -1.84
N PHE A 307 -36.15 -2.39 -1.98
CA PHE A 307 -36.08 -0.93 -1.82
C PHE A 307 -37.25 -0.52 -0.94
N ASP A 308 -36.97 0.16 0.14
CA ASP A 308 -37.95 0.82 0.98
C ASP A 308 -37.96 2.34 0.68
N GLU A 309 -38.74 3.14 1.38
CA GLU A 309 -38.93 4.56 1.06
C GLU A 309 -37.60 5.32 1.04
N GLU A 310 -36.78 5.21 2.08
CA GLU A 310 -35.49 5.89 2.23
C GLU A 310 -34.31 4.94 2.43
N GLU A 311 -34.52 3.62 2.34
CA GLU A 311 -33.48 2.65 2.58
C GLU A 311 -33.41 1.59 1.49
N ILE A 312 -32.23 1.08 1.27
CA ILE A 312 -32.00 -0.06 0.37
C ILE A 312 -31.76 -1.30 1.23
N VAL A 313 -32.61 -2.31 1.08
CA VAL A 313 -32.43 -3.58 1.77
C VAL A 313 -31.39 -4.41 1.03
N VAL A 314 -30.33 -4.75 1.71
CA VAL A 314 -29.20 -5.54 1.18
C VAL A 314 -29.05 -6.80 1.98
N LYS A 315 -29.08 -7.95 1.30
CA LYS A 315 -28.72 -9.26 1.89
C LYS A 315 -27.21 -9.44 1.75
N LEU A 316 -26.51 -9.46 2.88
CA LEU A 316 -25.07 -9.64 2.95
C LEU A 316 -24.65 -11.08 2.63
N ALA A 317 -23.35 -11.29 2.40
CA ALA A 317 -22.80 -12.59 2.05
C ALA A 317 -22.92 -13.65 3.14
N ASP A 318 -23.03 -13.25 4.41
CA ASP A 318 -23.30 -14.11 5.55
C ASP A 318 -24.78 -14.48 5.71
N GLY A 319 -25.66 -13.88 4.89
CA GLY A 319 -27.09 -14.12 4.86
C GLY A 319 -27.93 -13.12 5.65
N GLU A 320 -27.31 -12.22 6.41
CA GLU A 320 -28.01 -11.15 7.14
C GLU A 320 -28.62 -10.14 6.19
N GLU A 321 -29.85 -9.70 6.46
CA GLU A 321 -30.49 -8.60 5.74
C GLU A 321 -30.31 -7.31 6.54
N VAL A 322 -29.80 -6.29 5.85
CA VAL A 322 -29.50 -4.98 6.44
C VAL A 322 -30.16 -3.86 5.64
N TRP A 323 -30.62 -2.84 6.37
CA TRP A 323 -31.19 -1.62 5.80
C TRP A 323 -30.06 -0.61 5.69
N VAL A 324 -29.85 -0.13 4.48
CA VAL A 324 -28.75 0.80 4.13
C VAL A 324 -29.34 2.15 3.83
N SER A 325 -29.09 3.11 4.72
CA SER A 325 -29.46 4.52 4.55
C SER A 325 -28.38 5.27 3.77
N PRO A 326 -28.67 6.45 3.22
CA PRO A 326 -27.65 7.34 2.68
C PRO A 326 -26.54 7.63 3.67
N PHE A 327 -25.34 7.78 3.17
CA PHE A 327 -24.15 8.10 3.94
C PHE A 327 -23.47 9.35 3.36
N THR A 328 -23.04 10.24 4.23
CA THR A 328 -22.35 11.47 3.84
C THR A 328 -20.84 11.27 3.98
N TRP A 329 -20.12 11.38 2.88
CA TRP A 329 -18.67 11.50 2.85
C TRP A 329 -18.32 12.98 2.89
N GLU A 330 -17.43 13.32 3.80
CA GLU A 330 -16.99 14.69 4.02
C GLU A 330 -15.57 14.87 3.52
N VAL A 331 -15.30 16.01 2.94
CA VAL A 331 -13.97 16.51 2.63
C VAL A 331 -13.62 17.55 3.66
N PHE A 332 -12.47 17.35 4.32
CA PHE A 332 -12.04 18.21 5.40
C PHE A 332 -10.90 19.12 4.93
N ASN A 333 -10.87 20.35 5.44
CA ASN A 333 -9.66 21.14 5.50
C ASN A 333 -9.09 21.10 6.92
N TYR A 334 -7.78 21.17 7.02
CA TYR A 334 -7.13 21.34 8.31
C TYR A 334 -7.02 22.85 8.60
N GLU A 335 -7.54 23.27 9.75
CA GLU A 335 -7.46 24.65 10.21
C GLU A 335 -6.88 24.72 11.62
N PHE A 336 -6.21 25.83 11.94
CA PHE A 336 -5.70 26.04 13.29
C PHE A 336 -6.73 26.80 14.12
N ASP A 337 -7.36 26.11 15.08
CA ASP A 337 -8.24 26.77 16.04
C ASP A 337 -7.40 27.46 17.12
N ARG A 338 -7.56 28.78 17.20
CA ARG A 338 -6.87 29.62 18.17
C ARG A 338 -7.33 29.43 19.61
N ARG A 339 -8.55 28.94 19.83
CA ARG A 339 -9.12 28.76 21.17
C ARG A 339 -8.56 27.50 21.81
N SER A 340 -8.53 26.41 21.08
CA SER A 340 -7.95 25.14 21.52
C SER A 340 -6.41 25.11 21.38
N GLY A 341 -5.85 25.97 20.52
CA GLY A 341 -4.43 25.97 20.17
C GLY A 341 -4.00 24.76 19.31
N ARG A 342 -4.96 24.05 18.70
CA ARG A 342 -4.76 22.79 17.97
C ARG A 342 -5.15 22.91 16.50
N ILE A 343 -4.69 21.94 15.72
CA ILE A 343 -5.16 21.72 14.37
C ILE A 343 -6.47 20.94 14.45
N GLU A 344 -7.53 21.52 13.91
CA GLU A 344 -8.85 20.92 13.80
C GLU A 344 -9.21 20.69 12.34
N THR A 345 -10.20 19.85 12.08
CA THR A 345 -10.70 19.59 10.74
C THR A 345 -12.02 20.31 10.55
N ASP A 346 -12.12 21.14 9.51
CA ASP A 346 -13.36 21.77 9.09
C ASP A 346 -13.90 21.09 7.83
N VAL A 347 -15.22 20.84 7.79
CA VAL A 347 -15.89 20.22 6.64
C VAL A 347 -16.11 21.28 5.57
N VAL A 348 -15.45 21.13 4.43
CA VAL A 348 -15.55 22.08 3.32
C VAL A 348 -16.41 21.56 2.16
N GLY A 349 -16.70 20.28 2.15
CA GLY A 349 -17.57 19.68 1.14
C GLY A 349 -18.11 18.34 1.59
N ALA A 350 -19.28 17.99 1.09
CA ALA A 350 -19.95 16.74 1.41
C ALA A 350 -20.54 16.09 0.15
N PHE A 351 -20.58 14.78 0.16
CA PHE A 351 -21.30 13.98 -0.83
C PHE A 351 -22.16 12.96 -0.11
N THR A 352 -23.47 13.11 -0.25
CA THR A 352 -24.46 12.20 0.35
C THR A 352 -25.03 11.27 -0.72
N GLN A 353 -24.85 9.97 -0.53
CA GLN A 353 -25.37 8.93 -1.41
C GLN A 353 -25.45 7.61 -0.63
N TYR A 354 -26.19 6.64 -1.10
CA TYR A 354 -26.13 5.28 -0.55
C TYR A 354 -24.68 4.75 -0.66
N PRO A 355 -24.11 4.20 0.42
CA PRO A 355 -22.72 3.73 0.42
C PRO A 355 -22.58 2.37 -0.29
N LEU A 356 -23.06 2.32 -1.51
CA LEU A 356 -23.14 1.15 -2.36
C LEU A 356 -22.52 1.44 -3.72
N LYS A 357 -21.95 0.40 -4.34
CA LYS A 357 -21.63 0.40 -5.77
C LYS A 357 -21.83 -0.99 -6.34
N LEU A 358 -22.11 -1.06 -7.64
CA LEU A 358 -22.13 -2.33 -8.37
C LEU A 358 -20.76 -3.02 -8.24
N ALA A 359 -20.77 -4.30 -7.93
CA ALA A 359 -19.57 -5.03 -7.58
C ALA A 359 -19.50 -6.46 -8.13
N TRP A 360 -20.02 -6.71 -9.31
CA TRP A 360 -19.65 -7.90 -10.07
C TRP A 360 -18.22 -7.81 -10.58
N ALA A 361 -17.79 -6.58 -10.96
CA ALA A 361 -16.41 -6.32 -11.33
C ALA A 361 -15.91 -4.98 -10.77
N ILE A 362 -14.64 -4.97 -10.37
CA ILE A 362 -13.90 -3.76 -9.97
C ILE A 362 -12.47 -3.83 -10.54
N THR A 363 -11.83 -2.69 -10.71
CA THR A 363 -10.42 -2.70 -11.14
C THR A 363 -9.49 -3.14 -10.02
N ILE A 364 -8.35 -3.72 -10.40
CA ILE A 364 -7.27 -4.07 -9.47
C ILE A 364 -6.84 -2.84 -8.65
N HIS A 365 -6.77 -1.66 -9.27
CA HIS A 365 -6.47 -0.40 -8.58
C HIS A 365 -7.49 -0.08 -7.48
N LYS A 366 -8.79 -0.12 -7.80
CA LYS A 366 -9.88 0.16 -6.84
C LYS A 366 -10.06 -0.94 -5.79
N SER A 367 -9.43 -2.11 -5.97
CA SER A 367 -9.40 -3.19 -4.98
C SER A 367 -8.29 -3.04 -3.95
N GLN A 368 -7.37 -2.08 -4.14
CA GLN A 368 -6.29 -1.82 -3.18
C GLN A 368 -6.87 -1.52 -1.79
N GLY A 369 -6.24 -2.00 -0.74
CA GLY A 369 -6.77 -1.94 0.63
C GLY A 369 -7.87 -2.98 0.96
N LYS A 370 -8.65 -3.45 -0.03
CA LYS A 370 -9.79 -4.35 0.19
C LYS A 370 -9.37 -5.83 0.29
N THR A 371 -10.29 -6.65 0.84
CA THR A 371 -10.09 -8.10 1.00
C THR A 371 -11.38 -8.82 0.65
N PHE A 372 -11.26 -9.94 -0.08
CA PHE A 372 -12.41 -10.73 -0.53
C PHE A 372 -12.19 -12.20 -0.19
N ASP A 373 -13.28 -12.90 0.08
CA ASP A 373 -13.26 -14.35 0.28
C ASP A 373 -13.20 -15.09 -1.05
N ARG A 374 -13.86 -14.55 -2.10
CA ARG A 374 -13.89 -15.10 -3.45
C ARG A 374 -13.61 -14.04 -4.49
N VAL A 375 -12.65 -14.35 -5.37
CA VAL A 375 -12.16 -13.44 -6.41
C VAL A 375 -11.98 -14.21 -7.72
N ALA A 376 -12.53 -13.68 -8.80
CA ALA A 376 -12.11 -14.06 -10.15
C ALA A 376 -11.18 -12.98 -10.71
N ILE A 377 -10.04 -13.35 -11.26
CA ILE A 377 -9.06 -12.43 -11.80
C ILE A 377 -9.08 -12.51 -13.31
N ASP A 378 -9.49 -11.42 -13.95
CA ASP A 378 -9.46 -11.25 -15.41
C ASP A 378 -8.50 -10.14 -15.79
N ILE A 379 -7.30 -10.53 -16.20
CA ILE A 379 -6.26 -9.59 -16.61
C ILE A 379 -6.41 -9.08 -18.05
N GLY A 380 -7.47 -9.47 -18.75
CA GLY A 380 -7.72 -9.06 -20.14
C GLY A 380 -6.55 -9.41 -21.07
N LYS A 381 -5.89 -8.41 -21.65
CA LYS A 381 -4.70 -8.58 -22.50
C LYS A 381 -3.40 -8.83 -21.70
N GLY A 382 -3.44 -8.73 -20.38
CA GLY A 382 -2.30 -8.87 -19.45
C GLY A 382 -2.26 -7.77 -18.40
N THR A 383 -1.24 -7.83 -17.55
CA THR A 383 -0.89 -6.74 -16.64
C THR A 383 0.01 -5.75 -17.36
N PHE A 384 -0.03 -4.49 -16.98
CA PHE A 384 0.74 -3.42 -17.62
C PHE A 384 1.58 -2.59 -16.63
N ALA A 385 1.45 -2.85 -15.33
CA ALA A 385 2.15 -2.12 -14.29
C ALA A 385 2.87 -3.05 -13.32
N HIS A 386 3.98 -2.54 -12.75
CA HIS A 386 4.66 -3.14 -11.62
C HIS A 386 3.66 -3.43 -10.48
N GLY A 387 3.80 -4.59 -9.82
CA GLY A 387 2.99 -4.96 -8.67
C GLY A 387 1.51 -5.29 -8.95
N GLN A 388 0.98 -5.03 -10.15
CA GLN A 388 -0.44 -5.21 -10.46
C GLN A 388 -0.91 -6.66 -10.23
N MET A 389 -0.12 -7.66 -10.65
CA MET A 389 -0.42 -9.07 -10.40
C MET A 389 -0.40 -9.39 -8.90
N TYR A 390 0.60 -8.91 -8.17
CA TYR A 390 0.68 -9.08 -6.73
C TYR A 390 -0.53 -8.47 -6.00
N VAL A 391 -0.93 -7.25 -6.39
CA VAL A 391 -2.13 -6.62 -5.82
C VAL A 391 -3.35 -7.47 -6.07
N ALA A 392 -3.58 -7.94 -7.30
CA ALA A 392 -4.74 -8.76 -7.65
C ALA A 392 -4.83 -10.05 -6.82
N LEU A 393 -3.74 -10.81 -6.78
CA LEU A 393 -3.67 -12.08 -6.05
C LEU A 393 -3.80 -11.90 -4.54
N SER A 394 -3.20 -10.84 -3.99
CA SER A 394 -3.21 -10.55 -2.55
C SER A 394 -4.57 -10.04 -2.03
N ARG A 395 -5.56 -9.80 -2.91
CA ARG A 395 -6.92 -9.42 -2.50
C ARG A 395 -7.68 -10.59 -1.91
N CYS A 396 -7.36 -11.83 -2.29
CA CYS A 396 -8.03 -13.01 -1.79
C CYS A 396 -7.44 -13.48 -0.44
N ARG A 397 -8.30 -13.96 0.45
CA ARG A 397 -7.87 -14.52 1.75
C ARG A 397 -7.21 -15.88 1.61
N THR A 398 -7.66 -16.69 0.65
CA THR A 398 -7.20 -18.07 0.45
C THR A 398 -6.97 -18.35 -1.03
N LEU A 399 -6.07 -19.30 -1.33
CA LEU A 399 -5.86 -19.75 -2.71
C LEU A 399 -7.13 -20.40 -3.29
N GLN A 400 -7.91 -21.11 -2.49
CA GLN A 400 -9.15 -21.79 -2.90
C GLN A 400 -10.25 -20.80 -3.30
N GLY A 401 -10.29 -19.61 -2.68
CA GLY A 401 -11.23 -18.56 -3.01
C GLY A 401 -10.93 -17.83 -4.33
N MET A 402 -9.79 -18.15 -4.97
CA MET A 402 -9.35 -17.51 -6.19
C MET A 402 -9.69 -18.33 -7.43
N VAL A 403 -10.10 -17.64 -8.50
CA VAL A 403 -10.24 -18.19 -9.85
C VAL A 403 -9.49 -17.29 -10.83
N LEU A 404 -8.79 -17.88 -11.77
CA LEU A 404 -8.08 -17.17 -12.84
C LEU A 404 -8.83 -17.35 -14.14
N LYS A 405 -9.31 -16.26 -14.75
CA LYS A 405 -9.96 -16.29 -16.07
C LYS A 405 -8.96 -16.49 -17.22
N LYS A 406 -7.66 -16.26 -16.92
CA LYS A 406 -6.53 -16.51 -17.82
C LYS A 406 -5.35 -17.09 -17.03
N PRO A 407 -4.55 -17.98 -17.63
CA PRO A 407 -3.37 -18.50 -16.96
C PRO A 407 -2.33 -17.38 -16.77
N ILE A 408 -1.71 -17.39 -15.58
CA ILE A 408 -0.63 -16.46 -15.26
C ILE A 408 0.65 -16.98 -15.92
N LYS A 409 1.34 -16.09 -16.65
CA LYS A 409 2.65 -16.32 -17.25
C LYS A 409 3.71 -15.48 -16.53
N LYS A 410 4.96 -15.86 -16.63
CA LYS A 410 6.07 -15.07 -16.07
C LYS A 410 6.09 -13.63 -16.59
N SER A 411 5.72 -13.44 -17.87
CA SER A 411 5.59 -12.12 -18.50
C SER A 411 4.49 -11.22 -17.91
N HIS A 412 3.59 -11.77 -17.10
CA HIS A 412 2.57 -10.97 -16.39
C HIS A 412 3.04 -10.48 -15.02
N ILE A 413 4.26 -10.86 -14.59
CA ILE A 413 4.82 -10.49 -13.29
C ILE A 413 5.93 -9.47 -13.54
N PHE A 414 5.59 -8.20 -13.33
CA PHE A 414 6.55 -7.11 -13.47
C PHE A 414 7.10 -6.70 -12.12
N MET A 415 8.41 -6.54 -12.06
CA MET A 415 9.09 -5.97 -10.91
C MET A 415 10.05 -4.89 -11.39
N ASP A 416 9.97 -3.71 -10.79
CA ASP A 416 10.90 -2.64 -11.05
C ASP A 416 12.14 -2.81 -10.17
N TRP A 417 13.30 -2.99 -10.79
CA TRP A 417 14.57 -3.18 -10.07
C TRP A 417 14.96 -1.96 -9.22
N ARG A 418 14.45 -0.75 -9.55
CA ARG A 418 14.68 0.48 -8.77
C ARG A 418 14.05 0.38 -7.39
N VAL A 419 12.84 -0.21 -7.31
CA VAL A 419 12.17 -0.53 -6.04
C VAL A 419 13.03 -1.49 -5.22
N VAL A 420 13.51 -2.56 -5.84
CA VAL A 420 14.38 -3.54 -5.16
C VAL A 420 15.64 -2.86 -4.63
N LYS A 421 16.32 -2.07 -5.46
CA LYS A 421 17.53 -1.34 -5.06
C LYS A 421 17.28 -0.38 -3.90
N PHE A 422 16.16 0.34 -3.92
CA PHE A 422 15.79 1.27 -2.85
C PHE A 422 15.53 0.53 -1.54
N VAL A 423 14.69 -0.51 -1.54
CA VAL A 423 14.33 -1.27 -0.34
C VAL A 423 15.56 -2.00 0.24
N THR A 424 16.33 -2.67 -0.62
CA THR A 424 17.51 -3.43 -0.17
C THR A 424 18.62 -2.53 0.37
N ARG A 425 18.73 -1.27 -0.08
CA ARG A 425 19.67 -0.30 0.49
C ARG A 425 19.47 -0.11 1.99
N PHE A 426 18.22 0.05 2.44
CA PHE A 426 17.92 0.20 3.87
C PHE A 426 18.19 -1.07 4.65
N GLN A 427 17.93 -2.24 4.07
CA GLN A 427 18.22 -3.51 4.72
C GLN A 427 19.73 -3.70 4.93
N TYR A 428 20.55 -3.31 3.93
CA TYR A 428 22.00 -3.34 4.05
C TYR A 428 22.50 -2.30 5.05
N GLN A 429 21.97 -1.07 5.01
CA GLN A 429 22.34 -0.02 5.96
C GLN A 429 22.04 -0.46 7.40
N LYS A 430 20.85 -0.97 7.67
CA LYS A 430 20.49 -1.51 8.98
C LYS A 430 21.39 -2.66 9.40
N SER A 431 21.69 -3.58 8.49
CA SER A 431 22.59 -4.69 8.75
C SER A 431 24.01 -4.23 9.10
N GLU A 432 24.47 -3.13 8.50
CA GLU A 432 25.77 -2.53 8.80
C GLU A 432 25.77 -1.83 10.15
N GLU A 433 24.68 -1.16 10.54
CA GLU A 433 24.51 -0.55 11.86
C GLU A 433 24.42 -1.60 12.98
N ASP A 434 23.69 -2.72 12.75
CA ASP A 434 23.49 -3.79 13.73
C ASP A 434 24.74 -4.67 13.89
N CYS A 435 25.47 -4.93 12.82
CA CYS A 435 26.70 -5.72 12.77
C CYS A 435 27.56 -5.28 11.57
N PRO A 436 28.57 -4.43 11.77
CA PRO A 436 29.47 -3.97 10.73
C PRO A 436 30.13 -5.11 9.95
N PHE A 437 30.49 -4.81 8.71
CA PHE A 437 31.06 -5.82 7.80
C PHE A 437 32.31 -6.51 8.38
N GLU A 438 33.19 -5.73 9.01
CA GLU A 438 34.40 -6.26 9.66
C GLU A 438 34.06 -7.20 10.81
N ASP A 439 33.05 -6.86 11.63
CA ASP A 439 32.59 -7.71 12.73
C ASP A 439 31.99 -9.03 12.22
N LYS A 440 31.26 -8.98 11.09
CA LYS A 440 30.77 -10.20 10.42
C LYS A 440 31.92 -11.11 10.00
N VAL A 441 32.98 -10.57 9.41
CA VAL A 441 34.17 -11.34 9.02
C VAL A 441 34.84 -11.96 10.23
N VAL A 442 35.02 -11.20 11.34
CA VAL A 442 35.58 -11.70 12.60
C VAL A 442 34.72 -12.84 13.17
N MET A 443 33.41 -12.67 13.22
CA MET A 443 32.51 -13.72 13.71
C MET A 443 32.58 -14.99 12.85
N ILE A 444 32.64 -14.85 11.53
CA ILE A 444 32.79 -16.00 10.61
C ILE A 444 34.11 -16.70 10.86
N THR A 445 35.23 -15.97 10.98
CA THR A 445 36.55 -16.53 11.22
C THR A 445 36.60 -17.34 12.54
N ARG A 446 36.02 -16.79 13.60
CA ARG A 446 35.88 -17.50 14.89
C ARG A 446 35.05 -18.78 14.78
N ALA A 447 33.95 -18.72 13.99
CA ALA A 447 33.10 -19.89 13.76
C ALA A 447 33.82 -20.98 12.94
N ILE A 448 34.69 -20.60 11.99
CA ILE A 448 35.56 -21.53 11.26
C ILE A 448 36.56 -22.22 12.22
N GLU A 449 37.26 -21.44 13.06
CA GLU A 449 38.23 -21.94 14.01
C GLU A 449 37.60 -22.91 15.03
N SER A 450 36.42 -22.57 15.54
CA SER A 450 35.69 -23.38 16.52
C SER A 450 34.84 -24.51 15.88
N LYS A 451 34.81 -24.59 14.55
CA LYS A 451 33.92 -25.50 13.77
C LYS A 451 32.46 -25.39 14.17
N ALA A 452 32.04 -24.18 14.59
CA ALA A 452 30.67 -23.92 15.00
C ALA A 452 29.75 -23.61 13.82
N ASP A 453 28.50 -24.07 13.92
CA ASP A 453 27.46 -23.68 12.96
C ASP A 453 27.03 -22.23 13.21
N ILE A 454 26.73 -21.54 12.13
CA ILE A 454 26.11 -20.20 12.19
C ILE A 454 24.77 -20.19 11.48
N GLU A 455 23.83 -19.47 12.04
CA GLU A 455 22.56 -19.16 11.38
C GLU A 455 22.68 -17.78 10.73
N ILE A 456 22.41 -17.70 9.43
CA ILE A 456 22.46 -16.45 8.68
C ILE A 456 21.09 -16.12 8.08
N THR A 457 20.74 -14.83 8.10
CA THR A 457 19.68 -14.26 7.26
C THR A 457 20.34 -13.68 6.02
N TYR A 458 20.17 -14.35 4.87
CA TYR A 458 20.83 -14.00 3.61
C TYR A 458 19.85 -13.34 2.65
N LEU A 459 20.25 -12.18 2.08
CA LEU A 459 19.47 -11.44 1.11
C LEU A 459 19.86 -11.82 -0.33
N LYS A 460 18.93 -12.43 -1.05
CA LYS A 460 19.08 -12.71 -2.47
C LYS A 460 18.79 -11.47 -3.32
N ALA A 461 19.20 -11.52 -4.60
CA ALA A 461 19.13 -10.39 -5.54
C ALA A 461 17.73 -9.76 -5.72
N ALA A 462 16.65 -10.51 -5.54
CA ALA A 462 15.28 -10.06 -5.73
C ALA A 462 14.56 -9.72 -4.40
N ASP A 463 15.26 -9.16 -3.40
CA ASP A 463 14.72 -8.89 -2.06
C ASP A 463 14.07 -10.12 -1.41
N VAL A 464 14.71 -11.27 -1.59
CA VAL A 464 14.28 -12.54 -0.98
C VAL A 464 15.19 -12.86 0.19
N LYS A 465 14.69 -12.66 1.41
CA LYS A 465 15.38 -13.10 2.63
C LYS A 465 15.29 -14.63 2.76
N SER A 466 16.39 -15.28 3.11
CA SER A 466 16.41 -16.71 3.41
C SER A 466 17.25 -16.98 4.65
N ARG A 467 16.62 -17.62 5.65
CA ARG A 467 17.33 -18.15 6.82
C ARG A 467 18.03 -19.45 6.48
N ARG A 468 19.29 -19.58 6.88
CA ARG A 468 20.09 -20.75 6.63
C ARG A 468 20.98 -21.06 7.80
N ILE A 469 21.10 -22.35 8.10
CA ILE A 469 22.13 -22.88 9.00
C ILE A 469 23.25 -23.38 8.10
N ILE A 470 24.44 -22.86 8.33
CA ILE A 470 25.63 -23.17 7.56
C ILE A 470 26.79 -23.51 8.50
N THR A 471 27.66 -24.43 8.05
CA THR A 471 28.95 -24.69 8.65
C THR A 471 29.99 -23.93 7.83
N PRO A 472 30.56 -22.82 8.33
CA PRO A 472 31.53 -22.03 7.60
C PRO A 472 32.83 -22.81 7.39
N LEU A 473 33.43 -22.70 6.20
CA LEU A 473 34.65 -23.41 5.81
C LEU A 473 35.80 -22.44 5.53
N GLU A 474 35.52 -21.37 4.82
CA GLU A 474 36.50 -20.38 4.41
C GLU A 474 35.85 -19.01 4.20
N VAL A 475 36.53 -17.93 4.58
CA VAL A 475 36.13 -16.56 4.28
C VAL A 475 37.32 -15.81 3.68
N GLY A 476 37.09 -15.10 2.59
CA GLY A 476 38.16 -14.35 1.91
C GLY A 476 37.71 -13.75 0.59
N GLU A 477 38.67 -13.15 -0.13
CA GLU A 477 38.42 -12.61 -1.46
C GLU A 477 38.11 -13.73 -2.46
N MET A 478 37.03 -13.56 -3.17
CA MET A 478 36.56 -14.45 -4.24
C MET A 478 36.13 -13.62 -5.44
N GLU A 479 36.04 -14.26 -6.60
CA GLU A 479 35.64 -13.60 -7.85
C GLU A 479 34.40 -14.25 -8.45
N TYR A 480 33.48 -13.43 -8.96
CA TYR A 480 32.35 -13.88 -9.76
C TYR A 480 32.12 -12.95 -10.96
N ASN A 481 32.16 -13.51 -12.16
CA ASN A 481 32.03 -12.76 -13.41
C ASN A 481 33.00 -11.56 -13.51
N GLY A 482 34.28 -11.73 -13.13
CA GLY A 482 35.29 -10.70 -13.17
C GLY A 482 35.16 -9.61 -12.10
N LYS A 483 34.31 -9.81 -11.08
CA LYS A 483 34.12 -8.85 -9.98
C LYS A 483 34.56 -9.47 -8.66
N PRO A 484 35.53 -8.86 -7.96
CA PRO A 484 35.96 -9.33 -6.65
C PRO A 484 34.88 -9.05 -5.59
N PHE A 485 34.79 -9.92 -4.60
CA PHE A 485 33.95 -9.77 -3.41
C PHE A 485 34.48 -10.61 -2.27
N VAL A 486 34.14 -10.27 -1.04
CA VAL A 486 34.44 -11.13 0.12
C VAL A 486 33.35 -12.19 0.21
N GLY A 487 33.76 -13.44 -0.02
CA GLY A 487 32.93 -14.63 -0.02
C GLY A 487 33.10 -15.47 1.23
N LEU A 488 32.02 -16.13 1.63
CA LEU A 488 31.99 -17.17 2.64
C LEU A 488 31.65 -18.50 1.96
N ARG A 489 32.61 -19.43 1.88
CA ARG A 489 32.35 -20.82 1.49
C ARG A 489 31.88 -21.59 2.72
N ALA A 490 30.74 -22.23 2.63
CA ALA A 490 30.12 -22.94 3.73
C ALA A 490 29.27 -24.10 3.26
N PHE A 491 29.18 -25.15 4.06
CA PHE A 491 28.24 -26.24 3.87
C PHE A 491 26.84 -25.80 4.33
N CYS A 492 25.89 -25.77 3.40
CA CYS A 492 24.51 -25.35 3.68
C CYS A 492 23.66 -26.54 4.11
N LYS A 493 23.31 -26.67 5.39
CA LYS A 493 22.53 -27.80 5.91
C LYS A 493 21.14 -27.94 5.26
N MET A 494 20.53 -26.85 4.84
CA MET A 494 19.24 -26.90 4.15
C MET A 494 19.30 -27.50 2.74
N ARG A 495 20.46 -27.37 2.06
CA ARG A 495 20.64 -27.86 0.69
C ARG A 495 21.49 -29.14 0.62
N GLY A 496 22.22 -29.47 1.67
CA GLY A 496 23.11 -30.61 1.72
C GLY A 496 24.34 -30.47 0.83
N GLU A 497 24.75 -29.25 0.48
CA GLU A 497 25.86 -28.97 -0.45
C GLU A 497 26.68 -27.76 -0.01
N GLU A 498 27.93 -27.67 -0.47
CA GLU A 498 28.74 -26.47 -0.29
C GLU A 498 28.23 -25.32 -1.16
N ARG A 499 28.25 -24.12 -0.62
CA ARG A 499 27.83 -22.89 -1.31
C ARG A 499 28.71 -21.73 -0.93
N VAL A 500 28.81 -20.77 -1.84
CA VAL A 500 29.44 -19.48 -1.58
C VAL A 500 28.36 -18.44 -1.30
N PHE A 501 28.53 -17.71 -0.22
CA PHE A 501 27.71 -16.59 0.20
C PHE A 501 28.53 -15.31 0.19
N ARG A 502 28.00 -14.23 -0.35
CA ARG A 502 28.65 -12.92 -0.24
C ARG A 502 28.41 -12.38 1.17
N VAL A 503 29.47 -11.99 1.88
CA VAL A 503 29.37 -11.51 3.26
C VAL A 503 28.55 -10.22 3.34
N ASP A 504 28.68 -9.32 2.36
CA ASP A 504 27.90 -8.07 2.24
C ASP A 504 26.38 -8.29 2.05
N ARG A 505 25.94 -9.53 1.77
CA ARG A 505 24.52 -9.91 1.67
C ARG A 505 23.99 -10.65 2.88
N VAL A 506 24.79 -10.84 3.90
CA VAL A 506 24.37 -11.39 5.19
C VAL A 506 23.79 -10.24 6.02
N LEU A 507 22.47 -10.26 6.25
CA LEU A 507 21.78 -9.23 7.03
C LEU A 507 21.92 -9.44 8.53
N GLU A 508 21.81 -10.69 8.97
CA GLU A 508 21.91 -11.08 10.37
C GLU A 508 22.73 -12.35 10.50
N MET A 509 23.44 -12.49 11.60
CA MET A 509 24.22 -13.68 11.91
C MET A 509 24.13 -14.01 13.40
N LYS A 510 23.98 -15.31 13.71
CA LYS A 510 23.96 -15.84 15.08
C LYS A 510 24.81 -17.11 15.13
N THR A 511 25.71 -17.18 16.08
CA THR A 511 26.41 -18.43 16.39
C THR A 511 25.43 -19.39 17.05
N ARG A 512 25.45 -20.66 16.64
CA ARG A 512 24.74 -21.73 17.34
C ARG A 512 25.77 -22.48 18.19
N SER A 513 25.58 -22.44 19.49
CA SER A 513 26.30 -23.31 20.44
C SER A 513 25.81 -24.76 20.28
#